data_294a4d982d2dec0d704036443b1a4168
#
_entry.id   294a4d982d2dec0d704036443b1a4168
#
_cell.length_a   1.000
_cell.length_b   1.000
_cell.length_c   1.000
_cell.angle_alpha   90.00
_cell.angle_beta   90.00
_cell.angle_gamma   90.00
#
_symmetry.space_group_name_H-M   'P 1'
#
loop_
_entity.id
_entity.type
_entity.pdbx_description
1 polymer ?
#
loop_
_entity_poly.entity_id
_entity_poly.type
_entity_poly.pdbx_seq_one_letter_code
_entity_poly.pdbx_strand_id
1 'polypeptide(L)'
;VLNPDKALSNILKDNLVPTHLYYFATPVIAAGIKGEFSSQVFNKFCNYYVVGFASIVVQLISLGVKNIFYPSTVFIDEIPTNMGEYVVVKTASEMLCNFLEKSNQGMTIYKPRLPRVATDQTVSIIPITKLDPVPLMIKELRSFKEMS
;
A
#
# COMPACT_ATOMS: atom_id res chain seq x y z
N VAL A 1 -15.28 -2.81 -1.21
CA VAL A 1 -15.13 -2.36 0.18
C VAL A 1 -14.32 -3.42 0.91
N LEU A 2 -13.18 -3.02 1.46
CA LEU A 2 -12.38 -3.88 2.33
C LEU A 2 -13.19 -4.14 3.60
N ASN A 3 -13.51 -5.41 3.85
CA ASN A 3 -14.11 -5.82 5.12
C ASN A 3 -13.05 -6.63 5.89
N PRO A 4 -12.25 -5.97 6.74
CA PRO A 4 -11.17 -6.61 7.48
C PRO A 4 -11.69 -7.68 8.44
N ASP A 5 -12.86 -7.50 9.05
CA ASP A 5 -13.41 -8.43 10.02
C ASP A 5 -13.73 -9.79 9.40
N LYS A 6 -14.25 -9.80 8.17
CA LYS A 6 -14.53 -11.04 7.43
C LYS A 6 -13.24 -11.76 7.01
N ALA A 7 -12.22 -11.03 6.60
CA ALA A 7 -10.93 -11.62 6.22
C ALA A 7 -10.25 -12.28 7.44
N LEU A 8 -10.22 -11.58 8.57
CA LEU A 8 -9.64 -12.08 9.82
C LEU A 8 -10.42 -13.25 10.41
N SER A 9 -11.75 -13.22 10.36
CA SER A 9 -12.56 -14.34 10.86
C SER A 9 -12.25 -15.65 10.15
N ASN A 10 -11.89 -15.61 8.86
CA ASN A 10 -11.50 -16.81 8.13
C ASN A 10 -10.09 -17.30 8.56
N ILE A 11 -9.12 -16.40 8.73
CA ILE A 11 -7.77 -16.76 9.21
C ILE A 11 -7.83 -17.39 10.61
N LEU A 12 -8.65 -16.82 11.50
CA LEU A 12 -8.79 -17.30 12.88
C LEU A 12 -9.51 -18.66 12.98
N LYS A 13 -10.42 -18.96 12.05
CA LYS A 13 -11.09 -20.28 12.00
C LYS A 13 -10.14 -21.44 11.77
N ASP A 14 -9.06 -21.19 11.01
CA ASP A 14 -8.08 -22.21 10.66
C ASP A 14 -6.94 -22.32 11.70
N ASN A 15 -7.03 -21.63 12.84
CA ASN A 15 -5.97 -21.51 13.86
C ASN A 15 -4.60 -21.07 13.29
N LEU A 16 -4.62 -20.34 12.20
CA LEU A 16 -3.41 -19.81 11.58
C LEU A 16 -2.99 -18.54 12.34
N VAL A 17 -1.72 -18.48 12.73
CA VAL A 17 -1.11 -17.27 13.30
C VAL A 17 -0.27 -16.61 12.21
N PRO A 18 -0.75 -15.51 11.61
CA PRO A 18 0.01 -14.82 10.57
C PRO A 18 1.25 -14.16 11.19
N THR A 19 2.38 -14.24 10.50
CA THR A 19 3.64 -13.59 10.92
C THR A 19 3.93 -12.33 10.11
N HIS A 20 3.40 -12.26 8.88
CA HIS A 20 3.65 -11.20 7.92
C HIS A 20 2.35 -10.71 7.28
N LEU A 21 2.29 -9.42 6.97
CA LEU A 21 1.25 -8.81 6.13
C LEU A 21 1.88 -8.28 4.83
N TYR A 22 1.33 -8.72 3.70
CA TYR A 22 1.61 -8.14 2.37
C TYR A 22 0.39 -7.35 1.92
N TYR A 23 0.45 -6.02 2.01
CA TYR A 23 -0.70 -5.17 1.72
C TYR A 23 -0.70 -4.68 0.27
N PHE A 24 -1.41 -5.38 -0.60
CA PHE A 24 -1.56 -5.03 -2.02
C PHE A 24 -2.94 -4.46 -2.38
N ALA A 25 -3.78 -4.16 -1.40
CA ALA A 25 -5.10 -3.60 -1.66
C ALA A 25 -4.99 -2.22 -2.31
N THR A 26 -5.53 -2.09 -3.50
CA THR A 26 -5.52 -0.86 -4.29
C THR A 26 -6.79 -0.74 -5.15
N PRO A 27 -7.36 0.45 -5.30
CA PRO A 27 -8.36 0.67 -6.34
C PRO A 27 -7.68 0.86 -7.70
N VAL A 28 -8.47 0.95 -8.76
CA VAL A 28 -7.96 1.38 -10.08
C VAL A 28 -7.33 2.77 -9.94
N ILE A 29 -6.08 2.89 -10.41
CA ILE A 29 -5.30 4.11 -10.39
C ILE A 29 -5.33 4.69 -11.82
N ALA A 30 -6.09 5.77 -12.00
CA ALA A 30 -6.16 6.50 -13.25
C ALA A 30 -5.62 7.92 -13.06
N ALA A 31 -5.00 8.46 -14.12
CA ALA A 31 -4.62 9.86 -14.13
C ALA A 31 -5.87 10.75 -14.11
N GLY A 32 -5.85 11.77 -13.28
CA GLY A 32 -6.85 12.83 -13.25
C GLY A 32 -6.56 13.94 -14.27
N ILE A 33 -7.27 15.04 -14.14
CA ILE A 33 -7.05 16.26 -14.94
C ILE A 33 -5.87 17.03 -14.32
N LYS A 34 -5.00 17.55 -15.17
CA LYS A 34 -3.82 18.31 -14.73
C LYS A 34 -4.22 19.53 -13.90
N GLY A 35 -3.70 19.61 -12.68
CA GLY A 35 -3.92 20.73 -11.77
C GLY A 35 -5.28 20.73 -11.06
N GLU A 36 -6.11 19.71 -11.28
CA GLU A 36 -7.36 19.52 -10.53
C GLU A 36 -7.19 18.56 -9.35
N PHE A 37 -8.07 18.70 -8.37
CA PHE A 37 -8.10 17.81 -7.19
C PHE A 37 -9.54 17.39 -6.90
N SER A 38 -9.82 16.10 -7.04
CA SER A 38 -11.13 15.51 -6.79
C SER A 38 -11.25 14.96 -5.38
N SER A 39 -12.11 15.53 -4.54
CA SER A 39 -12.38 15.00 -3.19
C SER A 39 -12.94 13.58 -3.22
N GLN A 40 -13.71 13.21 -4.25
CA GLN A 40 -14.23 11.86 -4.40
C GLN A 40 -13.11 10.84 -4.66
N VAL A 41 -12.16 11.15 -5.55
CA VAL A 41 -11.00 10.31 -5.85
C VAL A 41 -10.09 10.22 -4.64
N PHE A 42 -9.83 11.35 -3.98
CA PHE A 42 -9.06 11.42 -2.74
C PHE A 42 -9.64 10.51 -1.66
N ASN A 43 -10.93 10.62 -1.36
CA ASN A 43 -11.60 9.79 -0.37
C ASN A 43 -11.54 8.30 -0.72
N LYS A 44 -11.67 7.95 -2.00
CA LYS A 44 -11.52 6.57 -2.46
C LYS A 44 -10.11 6.04 -2.15
N PHE A 45 -9.07 6.80 -2.47
CA PHE A 45 -7.68 6.41 -2.15
C PHE A 45 -7.44 6.34 -0.63
N CYS A 46 -7.94 7.30 0.15
CA CYS A 46 -7.86 7.28 1.61
C CYS A 46 -8.45 6.00 2.20
N ASN A 47 -9.60 5.56 1.71
CA ASN A 47 -10.27 4.35 2.19
C ASN A 47 -9.43 3.08 1.95
N TYR A 48 -8.63 3.03 0.90
CA TYR A 48 -7.75 1.89 0.64
C TYR A 48 -6.41 2.02 1.38
N TYR A 49 -5.70 3.13 1.17
CA TYR A 49 -4.30 3.24 1.55
C TYR A 49 -4.06 3.70 2.99
N VAL A 50 -5.04 4.38 3.60
CA VAL A 50 -4.93 4.87 4.98
C VAL A 50 -5.88 4.12 5.89
N VAL A 51 -7.20 4.28 5.71
CA VAL A 51 -8.21 3.73 6.63
C VAL A 51 -8.22 2.21 6.60
N GLY A 52 -8.29 1.60 5.42
CA GLY A 52 -8.30 0.14 5.26
C GLY A 52 -6.99 -0.50 5.74
N PHE A 53 -5.86 0.13 5.42
CA PHE A 53 -4.56 -0.32 5.90
C PHE A 53 -4.47 -0.27 7.43
N ALA A 54 -4.80 0.87 8.05
CA ALA A 54 -4.79 1.03 9.51
C ALA A 54 -5.69 0.00 10.19
N SER A 55 -6.92 -0.20 9.68
CA SER A 55 -7.88 -1.15 10.25
C SER A 55 -7.36 -2.58 10.26
N ILE A 56 -6.72 -3.03 9.17
CA ILE A 56 -6.15 -4.37 9.10
C ILE A 56 -4.94 -4.50 10.03
N VAL A 57 -4.02 -3.51 10.01
CA VAL A 57 -2.81 -3.56 10.83
C VAL A 57 -3.13 -3.59 12.32
N VAL A 58 -4.04 -2.73 12.79
CA VAL A 58 -4.44 -2.71 14.21
C VAL A 58 -4.96 -4.07 14.68
N GLN A 59 -5.75 -4.75 13.84
CA GLN A 59 -6.27 -6.09 14.18
C GLN A 59 -5.15 -7.14 14.16
N LEU A 60 -4.22 -7.08 13.18
CA LEU A 60 -3.13 -8.05 13.05
C LEU A 60 -2.05 -7.88 14.13
N ILE A 61 -1.85 -6.68 14.66
CA ILE A 61 -0.96 -6.43 15.81
C ILE A 61 -1.39 -7.27 17.01
N SER A 62 -2.68 -7.36 17.29
CA SER A 62 -3.22 -8.18 18.40
C SER A 62 -2.96 -9.68 18.20
N LEU A 63 -2.72 -10.14 16.98
CA LEU A 63 -2.36 -11.50 16.62
C LEU A 63 -0.85 -11.74 16.57
N GLY A 64 -0.02 -10.73 16.85
CA GLY A 64 1.43 -10.83 16.89
C GLY A 64 2.15 -10.55 15.57
N VAL A 65 1.46 -10.09 14.53
CA VAL A 65 2.10 -9.67 13.27
C VAL A 65 3.00 -8.45 13.51
N LYS A 66 4.25 -8.56 13.12
CA LYS A 66 5.25 -7.49 13.26
C LYS A 66 5.88 -7.06 11.94
N ASN A 67 5.80 -7.90 10.91
CA ASN A 67 6.46 -7.64 9.64
C ASN A 67 5.42 -7.29 8.56
N ILE A 68 5.52 -6.11 7.99
CA ILE A 68 4.56 -5.58 7.02
C ILE A 68 5.28 -5.12 5.75
N PHE A 69 4.81 -5.62 4.60
CA PHE A 69 5.19 -5.12 3.29
C PHE A 69 4.10 -4.15 2.80
N TYR A 70 4.44 -2.87 2.64
CA TYR A 70 3.54 -1.82 2.17
C TYR A 70 4.11 -1.14 0.92
N PRO A 71 3.69 -1.49 -0.32
CA PRO A 71 4.20 -0.84 -1.53
C PRO A 71 3.88 0.66 -1.55
N SER A 72 4.90 1.50 -1.66
CA SER A 72 4.77 2.93 -1.88
C SER A 72 5.06 3.28 -3.35
N THR A 73 5.32 4.53 -3.67
CA THR A 73 5.48 5.02 -5.05
C THR A 73 6.51 6.13 -5.15
N VAL A 74 7.29 6.13 -6.22
CA VAL A 74 8.21 7.24 -6.58
C VAL A 74 7.45 8.56 -6.87
N PHE A 75 6.14 8.50 -7.13
CA PHE A 75 5.35 9.71 -7.37
C PHE A 75 5.29 10.66 -6.18
N ILE A 76 5.64 10.21 -4.99
CA ILE A 76 5.81 11.09 -3.82
C ILE A 76 6.94 12.10 -4.06
N ASP A 77 8.00 11.70 -4.77
CA ASP A 77 9.14 12.58 -5.10
C ASP A 77 8.90 13.37 -6.38
N GLU A 78 8.25 12.75 -7.37
CA GLU A 78 8.04 13.33 -8.71
C GLU A 78 6.87 14.32 -8.78
N ILE A 79 5.85 14.13 -7.94
CA ILE A 79 4.61 14.92 -7.84
C ILE A 79 3.97 15.20 -9.20
N PRO A 80 3.51 14.16 -9.96
CA PRO A 80 2.87 14.37 -11.24
C PRO A 80 1.60 15.21 -11.09
N THR A 81 1.45 16.25 -11.91
CA THR A 81 0.39 17.27 -11.78
C THR A 81 -1.04 16.76 -12.03
N ASN A 82 -1.19 15.53 -12.49
CA ASN A 82 -2.47 14.84 -12.72
C ASN A 82 -2.67 13.63 -11.79
N MET A 83 -1.89 13.53 -10.72
CA MET A 83 -1.95 12.43 -9.74
C MET A 83 -1.97 12.94 -8.30
N GLY A 84 -2.44 14.17 -8.08
CA GLY A 84 -2.37 14.87 -6.79
C GLY A 84 -3.00 14.07 -5.65
N GLU A 85 -4.21 13.55 -5.84
CA GLU A 85 -4.94 12.78 -4.81
C GLU A 85 -4.17 11.51 -4.41
N TYR A 86 -3.62 10.81 -5.41
CA TYR A 86 -2.83 9.59 -5.17
C TYR A 86 -1.55 9.90 -4.40
N VAL A 87 -0.81 10.94 -4.82
CA VAL A 87 0.44 11.37 -4.17
C VAL A 87 0.20 11.75 -2.72
N VAL A 88 -0.80 12.60 -2.46
CA VAL A 88 -1.12 13.07 -1.10
C VAL A 88 -1.48 11.90 -0.19
N VAL A 89 -2.30 10.97 -0.66
CA VAL A 89 -2.71 9.81 0.14
C VAL A 89 -1.56 8.84 0.37
N LYS A 90 -0.70 8.61 -0.63
CA LYS A 90 0.49 7.74 -0.47
C LYS A 90 1.51 8.35 0.49
N THR A 91 1.68 9.67 0.49
CA THR A 91 2.50 10.39 1.48
C THR A 91 1.92 10.23 2.90
N ALA A 92 0.61 10.41 3.05
CA ALA A 92 -0.07 10.22 4.33
C ALA A 92 0.07 8.77 4.83
N SER A 93 0.01 7.80 3.95
CA SER A 93 0.18 6.39 4.33
C SER A 93 1.62 6.02 4.69
N GLU A 94 2.65 6.62 4.09
CA GLU A 94 4.03 6.46 4.59
C GLU A 94 4.20 7.04 6.00
N MET A 95 3.57 8.18 6.28
CA MET A 95 3.57 8.76 7.62
C MET A 95 2.84 7.87 8.63
N LEU A 96 1.72 7.27 8.23
CA LEU A 96 1.03 6.27 9.05
C LEU A 96 1.91 5.05 9.33
N CYS A 97 2.65 4.54 8.34
CA CYS A 97 3.62 3.47 8.56
C CYS A 97 4.67 3.86 9.60
N ASN A 98 5.25 5.06 9.49
CA ASN A 98 6.22 5.55 10.46
C ASN A 98 5.64 5.66 11.88
N PHE A 99 4.39 6.12 12.00
CA PHE A 99 3.67 6.18 13.27
C PHE A 99 3.48 4.79 13.88
N LEU A 100 3.04 3.82 13.06
CA LEU A 100 2.81 2.44 13.51
C LEU A 100 4.11 1.77 13.98
N GLU A 101 5.21 1.94 13.25
CA GLU A 101 6.53 1.42 13.64
C GLU A 101 6.99 2.01 14.98
N LYS A 102 6.84 3.33 15.17
CA LYS A 102 7.23 4.00 16.43
C LYS A 102 6.34 3.63 17.61
N SER A 103 5.07 3.34 17.36
CA SER A 103 4.08 3.03 18.38
C SER A 103 4.08 1.56 18.80
N ASN A 104 4.69 0.66 18.02
CA ASN A 104 4.66 -0.79 18.27
C ASN A 104 6.07 -1.37 18.27
N GLN A 105 6.57 -1.72 19.43
CA GLN A 105 7.92 -2.24 19.59
C GLN A 105 8.16 -3.52 18.78
N GLY A 106 9.23 -3.52 18.01
CA GLY A 106 9.63 -4.65 17.16
C GLY A 106 8.81 -4.78 15.87
N MET A 107 7.99 -3.76 15.52
CA MET A 107 7.33 -3.71 14.23
C MET A 107 8.29 -3.18 13.15
N THR A 108 8.29 -3.82 11.99
CA THR A 108 9.01 -3.42 10.80
C THR A 108 8.03 -3.27 9.64
N ILE A 109 7.98 -2.09 9.03
CA ILE A 109 7.16 -1.84 7.83
C ILE A 109 8.06 -1.50 6.65
N TYR A 110 8.29 -2.44 5.77
CA TYR A 110 9.01 -2.21 4.54
C TYR A 110 8.12 -1.52 3.50
N LYS A 111 8.48 -0.31 3.11
CA LYS A 111 7.68 0.56 2.24
C LYS A 111 8.48 1.05 1.01
N PRO A 112 8.80 0.13 0.08
CA PRO A 112 9.57 0.50 -1.12
C PRO A 112 8.78 1.46 -1.99
N ARG A 113 9.42 2.54 -2.46
CA ARG A 113 8.87 3.44 -3.47
C ARG A 113 9.05 2.83 -4.84
N LEU A 114 8.02 2.14 -5.29
CA LEU A 114 8.03 1.45 -6.56
C LEU A 114 7.95 2.45 -7.73
N PRO A 115 8.69 2.23 -8.81
CA PRO A 115 8.54 2.98 -10.04
C PRO A 115 7.19 2.66 -10.69
N ARG A 116 6.84 3.42 -11.72
CA ARG A 116 5.63 3.16 -12.49
C ARG A 116 5.76 1.84 -13.23
N VAL A 117 4.96 0.87 -12.86
CA VAL A 117 4.87 -0.44 -13.53
C VAL A 117 3.52 -0.59 -14.22
N ALA A 118 3.52 -1.25 -15.38
CA ALA A 118 2.28 -1.57 -16.08
C ALA A 118 1.59 -2.74 -15.36
N THR A 119 0.50 -2.45 -14.68
CA THR A 119 -0.37 -3.46 -14.07
C THR A 119 -1.80 -3.26 -14.56
N ASP A 120 -2.67 -4.27 -14.41
CA ASP A 120 -4.11 -4.16 -14.71
C ASP A 120 -4.81 -3.06 -13.91
N GLN A 121 -4.19 -2.61 -12.81
CA GLN A 121 -4.68 -1.54 -11.95
C GLN A 121 -4.31 -0.13 -12.48
N THR A 122 -3.33 -0.06 -13.40
CA THR A 122 -2.84 1.22 -13.94
C THR A 122 -3.37 1.40 -15.35
N VAL A 123 -4.46 2.14 -15.50
CA VAL A 123 -4.98 2.53 -16.81
C VAL A 123 -4.12 3.69 -17.31
N SER A 124 -3.29 3.44 -18.31
CA SER A 124 -2.41 4.44 -18.90
C SER A 124 -2.78 4.73 -20.34
N ILE A 125 -3.06 6.00 -20.63
CA ILE A 125 -3.26 6.53 -21.99
C ILE A 125 -1.93 6.87 -22.65
N ILE A 126 -0.82 6.87 -21.89
CA ILE A 126 0.52 7.23 -22.38
C ILE A 126 1.33 5.94 -22.58
N PRO A 127 1.98 5.75 -23.73
CA PRO A 127 2.89 4.63 -23.94
C PRO A 127 4.08 4.75 -22.98
N ILE A 128 4.12 3.89 -21.99
CA ILE A 128 5.23 3.77 -21.05
C ILE A 128 6.08 2.60 -21.50
N THR A 129 7.39 2.74 -21.36
CA THR A 129 8.30 1.60 -21.38
C THR A 129 7.79 0.64 -20.30
N LYS A 130 7.17 -0.46 -20.72
CA LYS A 130 6.56 -1.44 -19.81
C LYS A 130 7.68 -2.12 -19.03
N LEU A 131 7.97 -1.62 -17.85
CA LEU A 131 8.80 -2.37 -16.92
C LEU A 131 7.99 -3.59 -16.47
N ASP A 132 8.54 -4.78 -16.65
CA ASP A 132 7.93 -6.00 -16.12
C ASP A 132 7.90 -5.90 -14.59
N PRO A 133 6.70 -5.96 -13.96
CA PRO A 133 6.60 -5.84 -12.51
C PRO A 133 7.21 -7.02 -11.76
N VAL A 134 7.33 -8.18 -12.39
CA VAL A 134 7.73 -9.43 -11.70
C VAL A 134 9.17 -9.40 -11.17
N PRO A 135 10.21 -9.06 -11.96
CA PRO A 135 11.57 -8.97 -11.43
C PRO A 135 11.72 -7.94 -10.32
N LEU A 136 11.04 -6.78 -10.47
CA LEU A 136 11.03 -5.73 -9.48
C LEU A 136 10.42 -6.23 -8.15
N MET A 137 9.25 -6.84 -8.22
CA MET A 137 8.57 -7.35 -7.03
C MET A 137 9.36 -8.46 -6.34
N ILE A 138 9.99 -9.36 -7.10
CA ILE A 138 10.85 -10.40 -6.52
C ILE A 138 12.02 -9.78 -5.75
N LYS A 139 12.65 -8.74 -6.31
CA LYS A 139 13.72 -8.01 -5.64
C LYS A 139 13.24 -7.42 -4.31
N GLU A 140 12.13 -6.67 -4.34
CA GLU A 140 11.60 -6.00 -3.14
C GLU A 140 11.14 -7.00 -2.07
N LEU A 141 10.54 -8.12 -2.46
CA LEU A 141 10.13 -9.19 -1.54
C LEU A 141 11.34 -9.90 -0.90
N ARG A 142 12.46 -10.06 -1.63
CA ARG A 142 13.71 -10.58 -1.05
C ARG A 142 14.28 -9.61 -0.03
N SER A 143 14.37 -8.32 -0.35
CA SER A 143 14.83 -7.29 0.59
C SER A 143 13.97 -7.27 1.86
N PHE A 144 12.65 -7.40 1.73
CA PHE A 144 11.76 -7.46 2.89
C PHE A 144 12.03 -8.71 3.75
N LYS A 145 12.24 -9.87 3.12
CA LYS A 145 12.55 -11.11 3.85
C LYS A 145 13.87 -11.02 4.65
N GLU A 146 14.85 -10.26 4.16
CA GLU A 146 16.12 -10.06 4.85
C GLU A 146 16.01 -9.12 6.06
N MET A 147 14.94 -8.32 6.14
CA MET A 147 14.68 -7.37 7.23
C MET A 147 13.77 -7.94 8.32
N SER A 148 13.08 -9.04 8.06
CA SER A 148 12.02 -9.61 8.90
C SER A 148 12.46 -10.76 9.82
#